data_3a69140cf70da34d40f22bc9c337551f
#
_entry.id   3a69140cf70da34d40f22bc9c337551f
#
_cell.length_a   1.000
_cell.length_b   1.000
_cell.length_c   1.000
_cell.angle_alpha   90.00
_cell.angle_beta   90.00
_cell.angle_gamma   90.00
#
_symmetry.space_group_name_H-M   'P 1'
#
loop_
_entity.id
_entity.type
_entity.pdbx_description
1 polymer ?
#
loop_
_entity_poly.entity_id
_entity_poly.type
_entity_poly.pdbx_seq_one_letter_code
_entity_poly.pdbx_strand_id
1 'polypeptide(L)'
;MRYISTRGQAPVLNFGEAMMTGLARDGGLYVPEVVPALSKAEIAAMAGLPYEDIAFRVMRPYLGSTFTDDEFKGLIAKAYAGFGHAARAPLVQLGPNHFLLELFHGPTLAFKDFAMQLIGQMMQAALAKTGERITIVGATSGDTGSAAMEAFRGLANVDLFILYPHGRVSDVQRCQMTTPSEANVYALAMDGDFDDCQARVKDMFNDFGFRDGVRLAGVNSINWARVLAQVVYYFYAAVALGAPERAVSFTVPTGNFGDIFAGYIARKMGLPIEKLVIATNQNDILDRAMKSGDYVQNGVKASISPSMDIQVSSNFERALFDAYGRDGAAISALMDELKAGGFHISQGAMGMLRETFASGRCSEEETLATITRAYAETGEVLCPHSAVGVKVAEEHLGAAPMITLATAHPAKFPDAVEKAMGVRPALPPRMADLFERPERVTRVPNDLGALQALIRERIAR
;
A
#
# COMPACT_ATOMS: atom_id res chain seq x y z
N MET A 1 -20.63 -1.63 11.27
CA MET A 1 -20.08 -0.90 10.12
C MET A 1 -20.45 -1.64 8.85
N ARG A 2 -20.98 -0.94 7.85
CA ARG A 2 -21.36 -1.48 6.54
C ARG A 2 -20.34 -1.02 5.49
N TYR A 3 -20.03 -1.89 4.53
CA TYR A 3 -19.12 -1.64 3.43
C TYR A 3 -19.84 -1.81 2.11
N ILE A 4 -19.75 -0.82 1.24
CA ILE A 4 -20.40 -0.76 -0.07
C ILE A 4 -19.36 -0.76 -1.20
N SER A 5 -19.74 -1.30 -2.36
CA SER A 5 -18.90 -1.22 -3.56
C SER A 5 -18.96 0.16 -4.19
N THR A 6 -17.84 0.64 -4.71
CA THR A 6 -17.76 1.87 -5.52
C THR A 6 -18.60 1.84 -6.80
N ARG A 7 -19.01 0.65 -7.26
CA ARG A 7 -19.89 0.47 -8.45
C ARG A 7 -21.34 0.14 -8.11
N GLY A 8 -21.63 -0.10 -6.82
CA GLY A 8 -22.98 -0.17 -6.27
C GLY A 8 -23.78 -1.43 -6.60
N GLN A 9 -23.21 -2.43 -7.31
CA GLN A 9 -23.90 -3.66 -7.72
C GLN A 9 -23.53 -4.89 -6.87
N ALA A 10 -22.50 -4.78 -6.03
CA ALA A 10 -22.09 -5.87 -5.14
C ALA A 10 -22.84 -5.83 -3.80
N PRO A 11 -22.95 -6.99 -3.11
CA PRO A 11 -23.57 -7.05 -1.79
C PRO A 11 -22.86 -6.13 -0.79
N VAL A 12 -23.65 -5.57 0.14
CA VAL A 12 -23.13 -4.84 1.30
C VAL A 12 -22.51 -5.84 2.27
N LEU A 13 -21.29 -5.58 2.73
CA LEU A 13 -20.52 -6.46 3.59
C LEU A 13 -20.28 -5.84 4.97
N ASN A 14 -19.97 -6.66 5.97
CA ASN A 14 -19.33 -6.23 7.20
C ASN A 14 -17.80 -6.14 7.02
N PHE A 15 -17.06 -5.69 8.05
CA PHE A 15 -15.61 -5.55 7.97
C PHE A 15 -14.88 -6.87 7.67
N GLY A 16 -15.24 -7.93 8.38
CA GLY A 16 -14.60 -9.24 8.21
C GLY A 16 -14.78 -9.78 6.79
N GLU A 17 -15.99 -9.68 6.25
CA GLU A 17 -16.30 -10.08 4.87
C GLU A 17 -15.56 -9.21 3.84
N ALA A 18 -15.53 -7.89 4.02
CA ALA A 18 -14.82 -6.97 3.12
C ALA A 18 -13.31 -7.22 3.12
N MET A 19 -12.72 -7.50 4.29
CA MET A 19 -11.31 -7.86 4.43
C MET A 19 -10.97 -9.16 3.68
N MET A 20 -11.84 -10.18 3.74
CA MET A 20 -11.61 -11.46 3.06
C MET A 20 -11.87 -11.39 1.56
N THR A 21 -12.81 -10.56 1.13
CA THR A 21 -13.22 -10.48 -0.29
C THR A 21 -12.19 -9.73 -1.14
N GLY A 22 -11.61 -8.64 -0.64
CA GLY A 22 -10.70 -7.77 -1.38
C GLY A 22 -11.38 -7.01 -2.52
N LEU A 23 -11.64 -7.67 -3.65
CA LEU A 23 -12.31 -7.10 -4.84
C LEU A 23 -13.81 -7.44 -4.83
N ALA A 24 -14.66 -6.46 -5.05
CA ALA A 24 -16.11 -6.67 -5.15
C ALA A 24 -16.50 -7.46 -6.41
N ARG A 25 -17.64 -8.18 -6.37
CA ARG A 25 -18.08 -9.03 -7.50
C ARG A 25 -18.45 -8.24 -8.75
N ASP A 26 -18.81 -6.96 -8.61
CA ASP A 26 -19.07 -6.03 -9.71
C ASP A 26 -17.78 -5.38 -10.27
N GLY A 27 -16.62 -5.79 -9.75
CA GLY A 27 -15.30 -5.24 -10.09
C GLY A 27 -14.98 -3.93 -9.39
N GLY A 28 -15.87 -3.42 -8.52
CA GLY A 28 -15.65 -2.24 -7.70
C GLY A 28 -14.80 -2.51 -6.46
N LEU A 29 -14.56 -1.47 -5.70
CA LEU A 29 -13.77 -1.50 -4.48
C LEU A 29 -14.65 -1.23 -3.25
N TYR A 30 -14.45 -1.99 -2.17
CA TYR A 30 -15.19 -1.73 -0.94
C TYR A 30 -14.68 -0.49 -0.21
N VAL A 31 -15.64 0.32 0.25
CA VAL A 31 -15.44 1.49 1.12
C VAL A 31 -16.45 1.44 2.26
N PRO A 32 -16.18 2.04 3.43
CA PRO A 32 -17.21 2.17 4.47
C PRO A 32 -18.34 3.06 3.96
N GLU A 33 -19.58 2.68 4.25
CA GLU A 33 -20.76 3.48 3.92
C GLU A 33 -20.69 4.87 4.59
N VAL A 34 -20.16 4.91 5.79
CA VAL A 34 -19.91 6.15 6.57
C VAL A 34 -18.49 6.11 7.11
N VAL A 35 -17.74 7.20 6.93
CA VAL A 35 -16.42 7.37 7.56
C VAL A 35 -16.65 7.88 8.98
N PRO A 36 -16.20 7.15 10.03
CA PRO A 36 -16.31 7.63 11.42
C PRO A 36 -15.50 8.92 11.60
N ALA A 37 -16.07 9.87 12.32
CA ALA A 37 -15.37 11.11 12.68
C ALA A 37 -14.83 11.02 14.11
N LEU A 38 -13.65 11.59 14.34
CA LEU A 38 -13.06 11.79 15.65
C LEU A 38 -13.14 13.27 16.01
N SER A 39 -13.49 13.56 17.25
CA SER A 39 -13.48 14.92 17.78
C SER A 39 -12.03 15.42 17.97
N LYS A 40 -11.87 16.75 18.01
CA LYS A 40 -10.56 17.33 18.34
C LYS A 40 -9.99 16.83 19.66
N ALA A 41 -10.84 16.61 20.66
CA ALA A 41 -10.42 16.09 21.96
C ALA A 41 -9.89 14.64 21.86
N GLU A 42 -10.54 13.79 21.06
CA GLU A 42 -10.06 12.41 20.82
C GLU A 42 -8.74 12.41 20.07
N ILE A 43 -8.56 13.29 19.08
CA ILE A 43 -7.30 13.43 18.35
C ILE A 43 -6.19 13.95 19.28
N ALA A 44 -6.46 14.98 20.06
CA ALA A 44 -5.48 15.53 21.04
C ALA A 44 -5.04 14.47 22.07
N ALA A 45 -5.96 13.62 22.49
CA ALA A 45 -5.68 12.53 23.45
C ALA A 45 -4.81 11.40 22.85
N MET A 46 -4.43 11.46 21.58
CA MET A 46 -3.47 10.53 20.95
C MET A 46 -2.03 11.02 21.06
N ALA A 47 -1.79 12.29 21.38
CA ALA A 47 -0.44 12.84 21.47
C ALA A 47 0.38 12.10 22.54
N GLY A 48 1.58 11.66 22.14
CA GLY A 48 2.50 10.93 23.02
C GLY A 48 2.14 9.47 23.30
N LEU A 49 1.06 8.95 22.72
CA LEU A 49 0.73 7.53 22.85
C LEU A 49 1.63 6.65 21.96
N PRO A 50 1.88 5.39 22.37
CA PRO A 50 2.46 4.38 21.49
C PRO A 50 1.68 4.21 20.19
N TYR A 51 2.37 3.80 19.12
CA TYR A 51 1.77 3.56 17.81
C TYR A 51 0.58 2.58 17.88
N GLU A 52 0.72 1.53 18.68
CA GLU A 52 -0.30 0.49 18.87
C GLU A 52 -1.60 1.03 19.49
N ASP A 53 -1.51 1.97 20.42
CA ASP A 53 -2.68 2.59 21.04
C ASP A 53 -3.40 3.54 20.07
N ILE A 54 -2.65 4.25 19.24
CA ILE A 54 -3.22 5.07 18.16
C ILE A 54 -3.88 4.17 17.12
N ALA A 55 -3.24 3.06 16.74
CA ALA A 55 -3.80 2.07 15.81
C ALA A 55 -5.16 1.54 16.31
N PHE A 56 -5.24 1.20 17.58
CA PHE A 56 -6.50 0.78 18.17
C PHE A 56 -7.59 1.86 18.08
N ARG A 57 -7.29 3.10 18.48
CA ARG A 57 -8.27 4.21 18.47
C ARG A 57 -8.75 4.57 17.07
N VAL A 58 -7.85 4.61 16.10
CA VAL A 58 -8.15 4.96 14.71
C VAL A 58 -8.97 3.86 14.01
N MET A 59 -8.60 2.60 14.21
CA MET A 59 -9.19 1.49 13.44
C MET A 59 -10.44 0.91 14.09
N ARG A 60 -10.56 0.94 15.42
CA ARG A 60 -11.65 0.30 16.16
C ARG A 60 -13.06 0.65 15.66
N PRO A 61 -13.38 1.92 15.32
CA PRO A 61 -14.69 2.31 14.81
C PRO A 61 -15.11 1.60 13.52
N TYR A 62 -14.17 1.10 12.74
CA TYR A 62 -14.42 0.43 11.47
C TYR A 62 -14.73 -1.06 11.59
N LEU A 63 -14.32 -1.72 12.67
CA LEU A 63 -14.32 -3.17 12.78
C LEU A 63 -15.69 -3.77 13.12
N GLY A 64 -16.63 -2.97 13.63
CA GLY A 64 -17.93 -3.46 14.09
C GLY A 64 -17.75 -4.55 15.17
N SER A 65 -18.41 -5.70 14.96
CA SER A 65 -18.36 -6.86 15.86
C SER A 65 -17.36 -7.94 15.43
N THR A 66 -16.50 -7.68 14.42
CA THR A 66 -15.58 -8.70 13.88
C THR A 66 -14.58 -9.19 14.93
N PHE A 67 -14.10 -8.28 15.78
CA PHE A 67 -13.18 -8.56 16.87
C PHE A 67 -13.64 -7.85 18.15
N THR A 68 -13.41 -8.45 19.30
CA THR A 68 -13.49 -7.74 20.58
C THR A 68 -12.34 -6.77 20.74
N ASP A 69 -12.43 -5.86 21.70
CA ASP A 69 -11.35 -4.88 21.96
C ASP A 69 -10.05 -5.56 22.36
N ASP A 70 -10.11 -6.56 23.22
CA ASP A 70 -8.95 -7.29 23.70
C ASP A 70 -8.32 -8.15 22.59
N GLU A 71 -9.16 -8.83 21.78
CA GLU A 71 -8.67 -9.54 20.59
C GLU A 71 -7.91 -8.58 19.68
N PHE A 72 -8.50 -7.43 19.34
CA PHE A 72 -7.90 -6.51 18.39
C PHE A 72 -6.61 -5.87 18.93
N LYS A 73 -6.54 -5.50 20.21
CA LYS A 73 -5.29 -5.05 20.85
C LYS A 73 -4.20 -6.12 20.78
N GLY A 74 -4.57 -7.38 21.02
CA GLY A 74 -3.63 -8.50 20.90
C GLY A 74 -3.11 -8.70 19.48
N LEU A 75 -3.97 -8.52 18.45
CA LEU A 75 -3.56 -8.60 17.04
C LEU A 75 -2.61 -7.46 16.65
N ILE A 76 -2.90 -6.22 17.09
CA ILE A 76 -2.03 -5.06 16.88
C ILE A 76 -0.65 -5.29 17.51
N ALA A 77 -0.61 -5.71 18.78
CA ALA A 77 0.64 -5.98 19.47
C ALA A 77 1.51 -7.02 18.75
N LYS A 78 0.90 -8.12 18.28
CA LYS A 78 1.59 -9.16 17.50
C LYS A 78 2.10 -8.62 16.17
N ALA A 79 1.29 -7.84 15.45
CA ALA A 79 1.63 -7.31 14.14
C ALA A 79 2.86 -6.40 14.17
N TYR A 80 2.97 -5.55 15.19
CA TYR A 80 4.04 -4.55 15.26
C TYR A 80 5.23 -4.97 16.14
N ALA A 81 5.18 -6.14 16.78
CA ALA A 81 6.28 -6.65 17.62
C ALA A 81 7.62 -6.79 16.88
N GLY A 82 7.58 -7.13 15.57
CA GLY A 82 8.76 -7.32 14.74
C GLY A 82 9.37 -6.06 14.13
N PHE A 83 8.81 -4.86 14.44
CA PHE A 83 9.33 -3.61 13.91
C PHE A 83 10.62 -3.19 14.64
N GLY A 84 11.64 -2.80 13.87
CA GLY A 84 12.98 -2.51 14.37
C GLY A 84 13.16 -1.15 15.04
N HIS A 85 12.13 -0.32 15.16
CA HIS A 85 12.18 0.99 15.81
C HIS A 85 11.04 1.14 16.82
N ALA A 86 11.34 1.67 18.02
CA ALA A 86 10.34 1.80 19.09
C ALA A 86 9.13 2.67 18.72
N ALA A 87 9.34 3.74 17.95
CA ALA A 87 8.29 4.60 17.43
C ALA A 87 7.51 4.00 16.26
N ARG A 88 7.90 2.84 15.72
CA ARG A 88 7.39 2.20 14.49
C ARG A 88 7.55 3.06 13.22
N ALA A 89 7.13 4.33 13.27
CA ALA A 89 7.19 5.31 12.19
C ALA A 89 7.81 6.64 12.70
N PRO A 90 9.12 6.72 12.93
CA PRO A 90 9.76 7.94 13.42
C PRO A 90 9.72 9.06 12.39
N LEU A 91 9.70 10.30 12.88
CA LEU A 91 9.85 11.51 12.08
C LEU A 91 11.29 11.98 12.11
N VAL A 92 11.85 12.26 10.94
CA VAL A 92 13.16 12.89 10.75
C VAL A 92 12.97 14.26 10.13
N GLN A 93 13.60 15.28 10.67
CA GLN A 93 13.49 16.65 10.16
C GLN A 93 14.53 16.89 9.06
N LEU A 94 14.07 17.16 7.83
CA LEU A 94 14.92 17.49 6.67
C LEU A 94 15.20 19.00 6.55
N GLY A 95 14.33 19.83 7.11
CA GLY A 95 14.43 21.28 7.02
C GLY A 95 13.50 21.97 8.01
N PRO A 96 13.43 23.32 8.03
CA PRO A 96 12.67 24.07 9.04
C PRO A 96 11.21 23.64 9.16
N ASN A 97 10.58 23.25 8.07
CA ASN A 97 9.17 22.84 8.02
C ASN A 97 8.92 21.61 7.14
N HIS A 98 9.96 20.82 6.88
CA HIS A 98 9.92 19.59 6.09
C HIS A 98 10.39 18.41 6.93
N PHE A 99 9.55 17.38 7.01
CA PHE A 99 9.77 16.17 7.80
C PHE A 99 9.66 14.95 6.91
N LEU A 100 10.43 13.93 7.22
CA LEU A 100 10.37 12.61 6.63
C LEU A 100 9.70 11.66 7.62
N LEU A 101 8.67 10.95 7.23
CA LEU A 101 8.07 9.88 8.03
C LEU A 101 8.62 8.54 7.56
N GLU A 102 9.48 7.93 8.37
CA GLU A 102 10.11 6.66 8.03
C GLU A 102 9.16 5.48 8.23
N LEU A 103 8.66 4.92 7.15
CA LEU A 103 7.72 3.79 7.15
C LEU A 103 8.38 2.44 6.84
N PHE A 104 9.68 2.33 6.95
CA PHE A 104 10.47 1.17 6.53
C PHE A 104 11.11 0.39 7.69
N HIS A 105 10.69 0.60 8.92
CA HIS A 105 11.21 -0.12 10.08
C HIS A 105 10.56 -1.49 10.32
N GLY A 106 9.62 -1.88 9.49
CA GLY A 106 9.01 -3.20 9.49
C GLY A 106 9.95 -4.31 9.00
N PRO A 107 9.52 -5.57 9.10
CA PRO A 107 10.39 -6.73 8.83
C PRO A 107 10.88 -6.81 7.38
N THR A 108 10.17 -6.23 6.40
CA THR A 108 10.60 -6.26 4.99
C THR A 108 11.10 -4.91 4.47
N LEU A 109 11.27 -3.93 5.35
CA LEU A 109 11.87 -2.62 5.03
C LEU A 109 11.03 -1.78 4.06
N ALA A 110 9.69 -1.89 4.12
CA ALA A 110 8.79 -1.06 3.33
C ALA A 110 7.50 -0.74 4.11
N PHE A 111 6.85 0.38 3.76
CA PHE A 111 5.60 0.83 4.40
C PHE A 111 4.47 -0.22 4.35
N LYS A 112 4.55 -1.13 3.39
CA LYS A 112 3.59 -2.22 3.21
C LYS A 112 3.52 -3.16 4.41
N ASP A 113 4.57 -3.22 5.23
CA ASP A 113 4.60 -3.99 6.48
C ASP A 113 3.53 -3.53 7.46
N PHE A 114 3.27 -2.21 7.57
CA PHE A 114 2.25 -1.68 8.48
C PHE A 114 0.87 -2.32 8.26
N ALA A 115 0.49 -2.46 7.00
CA ALA A 115 -0.78 -3.06 6.66
C ALA A 115 -0.72 -4.59 6.63
N MET A 116 0.30 -5.17 6.02
CA MET A 116 0.37 -6.62 5.79
C MET A 116 0.52 -7.40 7.09
N GLN A 117 1.39 -6.95 8.03
CA GLN A 117 1.55 -7.63 9.32
C GLN A 117 0.23 -7.68 10.09
N LEU A 118 -0.52 -6.58 10.11
CA LEU A 118 -1.81 -6.52 10.81
C LEU A 118 -2.90 -7.34 10.11
N ILE A 119 -3.00 -7.26 8.78
CA ILE A 119 -3.97 -8.04 8.01
C ILE A 119 -3.72 -9.54 8.16
N GLY A 120 -2.48 -9.99 8.12
CA GLY A 120 -2.15 -11.40 8.35
C GLY A 120 -2.71 -11.91 9.69
N GLN A 121 -2.48 -11.14 10.77
CA GLN A 121 -3.01 -11.48 12.08
C GLN A 121 -4.55 -11.45 12.13
N MET A 122 -5.18 -10.42 11.54
CA MET A 122 -6.65 -10.32 11.51
C MET A 122 -7.30 -11.43 10.70
N MET A 123 -6.76 -11.76 9.51
CA MET A 123 -7.27 -12.86 8.69
C MET A 123 -7.14 -14.20 9.40
N GLN A 124 -5.98 -14.49 9.98
CA GLN A 124 -5.77 -15.72 10.76
C GLN A 124 -6.76 -15.83 11.92
N ALA A 125 -6.98 -14.74 12.67
CA ALA A 125 -7.93 -14.75 13.80
C ALA A 125 -9.38 -14.96 13.34
N ALA A 126 -9.78 -14.35 12.21
CA ALA A 126 -11.11 -14.53 11.65
C ALA A 126 -11.34 -15.97 11.14
N LEU A 127 -10.35 -16.53 10.43
CA LEU A 127 -10.40 -17.90 9.90
C LEU A 127 -10.36 -18.95 11.01
N ALA A 128 -9.63 -18.70 12.09
CA ALA A 128 -9.61 -19.60 13.25
C ALA A 128 -10.99 -19.74 13.94
N LYS A 129 -11.84 -18.70 13.88
CA LYS A 129 -13.22 -18.73 14.42
C LYS A 129 -14.14 -19.63 13.60
N THR A 130 -13.92 -19.74 12.29
CA THR A 130 -14.75 -20.54 11.36
C THR A 130 -14.17 -21.92 11.04
N GLY A 131 -12.89 -22.15 11.33
CA GLY A 131 -12.14 -23.33 10.90
C GLY A 131 -11.86 -23.39 9.40
N GLU A 132 -12.13 -22.29 8.68
CA GLU A 132 -11.92 -22.21 7.23
C GLU A 132 -10.45 -21.98 6.88
N ARG A 133 -10.09 -22.36 5.63
CA ARG A 133 -8.79 -22.04 5.01
C ARG A 133 -9.02 -21.22 3.75
N ILE A 134 -8.09 -20.35 3.44
CA ILE A 134 -8.08 -19.56 2.19
C ILE A 134 -6.77 -19.72 1.45
N THR A 135 -6.81 -19.50 0.15
CA THR A 135 -5.64 -19.41 -0.71
C THR A 135 -5.48 -17.97 -1.17
N ILE A 136 -4.33 -17.38 -0.91
CA ILE A 136 -3.99 -16.04 -1.38
C ILE A 136 -3.05 -16.18 -2.58
N VAL A 137 -3.42 -15.54 -3.70
CA VAL A 137 -2.54 -15.42 -4.87
C VAL A 137 -2.34 -13.95 -5.16
N GLY A 138 -1.08 -13.54 -5.31
CA GLY A 138 -0.72 -12.17 -5.61
C GLY A 138 0.39 -12.05 -6.64
N ALA A 139 0.35 -10.99 -7.45
CA ALA A 139 1.45 -10.58 -8.31
C ALA A 139 2.20 -9.41 -7.67
N THR A 140 3.51 -9.36 -7.86
CA THR A 140 4.36 -8.33 -7.25
C THR A 140 5.50 -7.89 -8.17
N SER A 141 5.84 -6.60 -8.08
CA SER A 141 7.10 -6.02 -8.56
C SER A 141 8.21 -6.06 -7.49
N GLY A 142 7.97 -6.70 -6.33
CA GLY A 142 8.92 -6.90 -5.24
C GLY A 142 8.37 -6.63 -3.85
N ASP A 143 8.11 -5.38 -3.48
CA ASP A 143 7.78 -4.98 -2.11
C ASP A 143 6.49 -5.57 -1.54
N THR A 144 5.42 -5.63 -2.33
CA THR A 144 4.15 -6.20 -1.87
C THR A 144 4.28 -7.70 -1.62
N GLY A 145 5.03 -8.40 -2.49
CA GLY A 145 5.32 -9.81 -2.33
C GLY A 145 6.15 -10.08 -1.09
N SER A 146 7.24 -9.34 -0.89
CA SER A 146 8.07 -9.45 0.30
C SER A 146 7.25 -9.28 1.59
N ALA A 147 6.43 -8.22 1.64
CA ALA A 147 5.58 -7.95 2.81
C ALA A 147 4.50 -9.03 3.02
N ALA A 148 3.92 -9.58 1.95
CA ALA A 148 2.95 -10.67 2.04
C ALA A 148 3.61 -11.97 2.51
N MET A 149 4.75 -12.35 1.94
CA MET A 149 5.50 -13.55 2.36
C MET A 149 5.78 -13.52 3.86
N GLU A 150 6.29 -12.40 4.37
CA GLU A 150 6.61 -12.23 5.79
C GLU A 150 5.35 -12.25 6.67
N ALA A 151 4.28 -11.60 6.25
CA ALA A 151 3.06 -11.47 7.04
C ALA A 151 2.24 -12.76 7.16
N PHE A 152 2.31 -13.62 6.14
CA PHE A 152 1.48 -14.82 6.07
C PHE A 152 2.25 -16.12 6.33
N ARG A 153 3.59 -16.09 6.39
CA ARG A 153 4.37 -17.29 6.70
C ARG A 153 3.99 -17.89 8.06
N GLY A 154 3.81 -19.18 8.11
CA GLY A 154 3.47 -19.91 9.33
C GLY A 154 2.02 -19.77 9.81
N LEU A 155 1.15 -19.04 9.10
CA LEU A 155 -0.26 -18.94 9.44
C LEU A 155 -1.00 -20.22 9.04
N ALA A 156 -1.69 -20.85 10.00
CA ALA A 156 -2.25 -22.19 9.83
C ALA A 156 -3.38 -22.28 8.80
N ASN A 157 -4.15 -21.19 8.64
CA ASN A 157 -5.37 -21.19 7.82
C ASN A 157 -5.19 -20.50 6.47
N VAL A 158 -3.97 -20.20 6.06
CA VAL A 158 -3.69 -19.46 4.83
C VAL A 158 -2.58 -20.16 4.04
N ASP A 159 -2.80 -20.36 2.76
CA ASP A 159 -1.76 -20.73 1.79
C ASP A 159 -1.50 -19.53 0.89
N LEU A 160 -0.23 -19.11 0.75
CA LEU A 160 0.16 -17.91 0.01
C LEU A 160 1.02 -18.24 -1.21
N PHE A 161 0.63 -17.77 -2.38
CA PHE A 161 1.37 -17.88 -3.63
C PHE A 161 1.67 -16.50 -4.19
N ILE A 162 2.95 -16.15 -4.30
CA ILE A 162 3.39 -14.86 -4.86
C ILE A 162 4.08 -15.07 -6.19
N LEU A 163 3.46 -14.55 -7.26
CA LEU A 163 4.01 -14.50 -8.59
C LEU A 163 4.86 -13.25 -8.76
N TYR A 164 6.09 -13.40 -9.24
CA TYR A 164 6.96 -12.29 -9.58
C TYR A 164 7.73 -12.58 -10.87
N PRO A 165 8.08 -11.52 -11.67
CA PRO A 165 8.78 -11.71 -12.92
C PRO A 165 10.22 -12.14 -12.65
N HIS A 166 10.63 -13.28 -13.23
CA HIS A 166 11.96 -13.84 -13.05
C HIS A 166 13.05 -12.86 -13.50
N GLY A 167 14.02 -12.60 -12.61
CA GLY A 167 15.15 -11.71 -12.90
C GLY A 167 14.83 -10.21 -12.98
N ARG A 168 13.61 -9.78 -12.59
CA ARG A 168 13.18 -8.37 -12.69
C ARG A 168 12.81 -7.72 -11.36
N VAL A 169 13.24 -8.30 -10.24
CA VAL A 169 13.14 -7.72 -8.89
C VAL A 169 14.55 -7.58 -8.32
N SER A 170 14.77 -6.67 -7.36
CA SER A 170 16.08 -6.54 -6.73
C SER A 170 16.46 -7.80 -5.95
N ASP A 171 17.76 -8.04 -5.75
CA ASP A 171 18.23 -9.21 -4.98
C ASP A 171 17.66 -9.21 -3.56
N VAL A 172 17.56 -8.05 -2.92
CA VAL A 172 16.96 -7.92 -1.59
C VAL A 172 15.51 -8.36 -1.60
N GLN A 173 14.71 -7.86 -2.57
CA GLN A 173 13.30 -8.24 -2.70
C GLN A 173 13.15 -9.73 -3.02
N ARG A 174 14.00 -10.27 -3.91
CA ARG A 174 14.01 -11.69 -4.25
C ARG A 174 14.29 -12.53 -3.02
N CYS A 175 15.37 -12.27 -2.29
CA CYS A 175 15.72 -13.03 -1.10
C CYS A 175 14.63 -12.91 -0.01
N GLN A 176 14.01 -11.74 0.18
CA GLN A 176 12.90 -11.59 1.11
C GLN A 176 11.69 -12.46 0.75
N MET A 177 11.47 -12.76 -0.54
CA MET A 177 10.37 -13.63 -0.97
C MET A 177 10.75 -15.12 -0.98
N THR A 178 12.01 -15.43 -1.21
CA THR A 178 12.44 -16.82 -1.48
C THR A 178 13.09 -17.54 -0.30
N THR A 179 13.47 -16.80 0.75
CA THR A 179 14.10 -17.37 1.96
C THR A 179 13.14 -17.83 3.07
N PRO A 180 11.84 -17.42 3.13
CA PRO A 180 10.91 -18.01 4.09
C PRO A 180 10.81 -19.53 3.90
N SER A 181 10.94 -20.29 5.00
CA SER A 181 11.00 -21.77 5.00
C SER A 181 9.66 -22.43 5.32
N GLU A 182 8.67 -21.66 5.74
CA GLU A 182 7.36 -22.15 6.16
C GLU A 182 6.59 -22.79 5.00
N ALA A 183 5.91 -23.91 5.30
CA ALA A 183 5.30 -24.79 4.30
C ALA A 183 4.11 -24.17 3.56
N ASN A 184 3.52 -23.08 4.11
CA ASN A 184 2.32 -22.45 3.58
C ASN A 184 2.58 -21.26 2.64
N VAL A 185 3.85 -20.93 2.34
CA VAL A 185 4.20 -19.78 1.47
C VAL A 185 5.06 -20.23 0.30
N TYR A 186 4.74 -19.74 -0.90
CA TYR A 186 5.33 -20.18 -2.16
C TYR A 186 5.72 -18.97 -3.03
N ALA A 187 7.01 -18.86 -3.34
CA ALA A 187 7.54 -17.89 -4.29
C ALA A 187 7.58 -18.51 -5.70
N LEU A 188 6.81 -17.94 -6.62
CA LEU A 188 6.67 -18.41 -8.00
C LEU A 188 7.34 -17.43 -8.95
N ALA A 189 8.52 -17.78 -9.45
CA ALA A 189 9.24 -16.99 -10.45
C ALA A 189 8.67 -17.31 -11.84
N MET A 190 7.90 -16.38 -12.41
CA MET A 190 7.23 -16.56 -13.70
C MET A 190 8.06 -15.99 -14.84
N ASP A 191 8.07 -16.68 -15.97
CA ASP A 191 8.65 -16.17 -17.21
C ASP A 191 7.72 -15.07 -17.78
N GLY A 192 8.26 -13.86 -17.98
CA GLY A 192 7.53 -12.69 -18.43
C GLY A 192 7.86 -11.43 -17.65
N ASP A 193 6.94 -10.49 -17.65
CA ASP A 193 7.04 -9.25 -16.90
C ASP A 193 5.99 -9.16 -15.77
N PHE A 194 5.92 -7.99 -15.12
CA PHE A 194 4.98 -7.79 -14.01
C PHE A 194 3.52 -7.75 -14.49
N ASP A 195 3.28 -7.22 -15.68
CA ASP A 195 1.93 -7.17 -16.26
C ASP A 195 1.44 -8.58 -16.61
N ASP A 196 2.32 -9.47 -17.08
CA ASP A 196 2.04 -10.88 -17.26
C ASP A 196 1.63 -11.55 -15.94
N CYS A 197 2.38 -11.33 -14.87
CA CYS A 197 2.05 -11.85 -13.54
C CYS A 197 0.65 -11.35 -13.09
N GLN A 198 0.38 -10.06 -13.26
CA GLN A 198 -0.93 -9.48 -12.91
C GLN A 198 -2.07 -10.05 -13.76
N ALA A 199 -1.83 -10.26 -15.06
CA ALA A 199 -2.82 -10.87 -15.96
C ALA A 199 -3.19 -12.27 -15.48
N ARG A 200 -2.21 -13.12 -15.15
CA ARG A 200 -2.47 -14.48 -14.63
C ARG A 200 -3.25 -14.45 -13.31
N VAL A 201 -2.90 -13.57 -12.38
CA VAL A 201 -3.68 -13.42 -11.13
C VAL A 201 -5.11 -12.99 -11.43
N LYS A 202 -5.31 -12.02 -12.33
CA LYS A 202 -6.64 -11.56 -12.75
C LYS A 202 -7.46 -12.67 -13.39
N ASP A 203 -6.84 -13.48 -14.27
CA ASP A 203 -7.48 -14.63 -14.90
C ASP A 203 -7.95 -15.64 -13.85
N MET A 204 -7.14 -15.94 -12.83
CA MET A 204 -7.54 -16.82 -11.73
C MET A 204 -8.71 -16.27 -10.91
N PHE A 205 -8.79 -14.95 -10.69
CA PHE A 205 -9.92 -14.32 -10.01
C PHE A 205 -11.21 -14.31 -10.87
N ASN A 206 -11.09 -14.31 -12.19
CA ASN A 206 -12.21 -14.35 -13.12
C ASN A 206 -12.69 -15.79 -13.41
N ASP A 207 -11.87 -16.79 -13.14
CA ASP A 207 -12.28 -18.20 -13.18
C ASP A 207 -13.00 -18.56 -11.87
N PHE A 208 -14.32 -18.40 -11.85
CA PHE A 208 -15.13 -18.67 -10.67
C PHE A 208 -15.04 -20.12 -10.18
N GLY A 209 -14.87 -21.11 -11.09
CA GLY A 209 -14.67 -22.50 -10.71
C GLY A 209 -13.37 -22.72 -9.92
N PHE A 210 -12.29 -22.08 -10.36
CA PHE A 210 -11.03 -22.09 -9.64
C PHE A 210 -11.13 -21.26 -8.33
N ARG A 211 -11.57 -20.01 -8.46
CA ARG A 211 -11.67 -19.05 -7.35
C ARG A 211 -12.43 -19.62 -6.16
N ASP A 212 -13.64 -20.14 -6.40
CA ASP A 212 -14.49 -20.68 -5.33
C ASP A 212 -13.93 -22.02 -4.81
N GLY A 213 -13.38 -22.86 -5.71
CA GLY A 213 -12.80 -24.17 -5.34
C GLY A 213 -11.59 -24.11 -4.42
N VAL A 214 -10.76 -23.05 -4.52
CA VAL A 214 -9.60 -22.83 -3.65
C VAL A 214 -9.84 -21.74 -2.60
N ARG A 215 -11.04 -21.17 -2.54
CA ARG A 215 -11.37 -20.00 -1.70
C ARG A 215 -10.33 -18.89 -1.87
N LEU A 216 -10.20 -18.44 -3.12
CA LEU A 216 -9.20 -17.44 -3.52
C LEU A 216 -9.49 -16.09 -2.86
N ALA A 217 -8.51 -15.57 -2.15
CA ALA A 217 -8.55 -14.24 -1.52
C ALA A 217 -7.42 -13.36 -2.05
N GLY A 218 -7.61 -12.05 -1.97
CA GLY A 218 -6.63 -11.05 -2.42
C GLY A 218 -6.16 -10.14 -1.31
N VAL A 219 -4.86 -9.92 -1.25
CA VAL A 219 -4.23 -8.97 -0.32
C VAL A 219 -3.60 -7.77 -1.05
N ASN A 220 -4.08 -7.49 -2.27
CA ASN A 220 -3.61 -6.39 -3.10
C ASN A 220 -3.88 -5.02 -2.45
N SER A 221 -3.30 -3.96 -3.02
CA SER A 221 -3.48 -2.56 -2.55
C SER A 221 -4.94 -2.11 -2.48
N ILE A 222 -5.84 -2.79 -3.19
CA ILE A 222 -7.28 -2.52 -3.22
C ILE A 222 -8.03 -3.04 -1.99
N ASN A 223 -7.46 -3.94 -1.19
CA ASN A 223 -8.11 -4.44 0.02
C ASN A 223 -8.32 -3.31 1.03
N TRP A 224 -9.58 -3.12 1.49
CA TRP A 224 -9.92 -2.04 2.41
C TRP A 224 -9.12 -2.10 3.72
N ALA A 225 -8.88 -3.28 4.26
CA ALA A 225 -8.11 -3.41 5.49
C ALA A 225 -6.67 -2.90 5.35
N ARG A 226 -6.10 -2.95 4.14
CA ARG A 226 -4.78 -2.32 3.85
C ARG A 226 -4.85 -0.82 3.94
N VAL A 227 -5.86 -0.21 3.32
CA VAL A 227 -6.07 1.25 3.40
C VAL A 227 -6.27 1.66 4.85
N LEU A 228 -7.13 0.95 5.58
CA LEU A 228 -7.45 1.28 6.97
C LEU A 228 -6.22 1.24 7.89
N ALA A 229 -5.35 0.24 7.77
CA ALA A 229 -4.12 0.16 8.55
C ALA A 229 -3.15 1.31 8.25
N GLN A 230 -3.18 1.85 7.04
CA GLN A 230 -2.35 2.99 6.63
C GLN A 230 -2.87 4.32 7.18
N VAL A 231 -4.15 4.45 7.52
CA VAL A 231 -4.70 5.66 8.15
C VAL A 231 -3.97 6.00 9.45
N VAL A 232 -3.48 4.98 10.16
CA VAL A 232 -2.89 5.11 11.50
C VAL A 232 -1.67 6.02 11.51
N TYR A 233 -0.73 5.84 10.61
CA TYR A 233 0.52 6.62 10.63
C TYR A 233 0.31 8.09 10.22
N TYR A 234 -0.77 8.44 9.52
CA TYR A 234 -1.15 9.84 9.32
C TYR A 234 -1.53 10.51 10.64
N PHE A 235 -2.35 9.85 11.46
CA PHE A 235 -2.66 10.34 12.81
C PHE A 235 -1.41 10.41 13.66
N TYR A 236 -0.61 9.33 13.68
CA TYR A 236 0.61 9.25 14.49
C TYR A 236 1.56 10.40 14.18
N ALA A 237 1.85 10.66 12.91
CA ALA A 237 2.75 11.74 12.50
C ALA A 237 2.16 13.13 12.80
N ALA A 238 0.87 13.34 12.53
CA ALA A 238 0.25 14.63 12.73
C ALA A 238 0.17 15.03 14.21
N VAL A 239 -0.20 14.11 15.10
CA VAL A 239 -0.27 14.42 16.54
C VAL A 239 1.13 14.65 17.15
N ALA A 240 2.17 14.00 16.60
CA ALA A 240 3.56 14.27 17.00
C ALA A 240 4.02 15.70 16.64
N LEU A 241 3.40 16.31 15.60
CA LEU A 241 3.67 17.69 15.16
C LEU A 241 2.64 18.71 15.64
N GLY A 242 1.75 18.35 16.58
CA GLY A 242 0.86 19.25 17.27
C GLY A 242 -0.59 19.27 16.77
N ALA A 243 -1.04 18.30 15.96
CA ALA A 243 -2.47 18.15 15.69
C ALA A 243 -3.23 17.79 16.98
N PRO A 244 -4.48 18.24 17.14
CA PRO A 244 -5.32 18.93 16.17
C PRO A 244 -5.16 20.46 16.10
N GLU A 245 -4.33 21.08 16.96
CA GLU A 245 -4.17 22.55 17.00
C GLU A 245 -3.30 23.06 15.84
N ARG A 246 -2.45 22.23 15.29
CA ARG A 246 -1.62 22.54 14.13
C ARG A 246 -1.99 21.63 12.94
N ALA A 247 -2.38 22.25 11.83
CA ALA A 247 -2.58 21.52 10.58
C ALA A 247 -1.23 21.06 10.00
N VAL A 248 -1.24 19.95 9.25
CA VAL A 248 -0.08 19.41 8.55
C VAL A 248 -0.42 19.13 7.10
N SER A 249 0.58 19.00 6.25
CA SER A 249 0.46 18.52 4.88
C SER A 249 1.27 17.25 4.67
N PHE A 250 0.87 16.40 3.74
CA PHE A 250 1.61 15.18 3.42
C PHE A 250 1.94 15.12 1.94
N THR A 251 3.17 14.71 1.63
CA THR A 251 3.57 14.31 0.27
C THR A 251 3.78 12.82 0.24
N VAL A 252 3.12 12.17 -0.71
CA VAL A 252 3.04 10.71 -0.77
C VAL A 252 3.55 10.21 -2.10
N PRO A 253 4.66 9.44 -2.14
CA PRO A 253 5.07 8.69 -3.32
C PRO A 253 3.93 7.79 -3.77
N THR A 254 3.34 8.06 -4.93
CA THR A 254 2.03 7.49 -5.28
C THR A 254 2.10 6.63 -6.54
N GLY A 255 1.83 5.33 -6.39
CA GLY A 255 1.47 4.42 -7.47
C GLY A 255 -0.04 4.14 -7.44
N ASN A 256 -0.46 3.08 -6.76
CA ASN A 256 -1.85 2.61 -6.71
C ASN A 256 -2.82 3.47 -5.86
N PHE A 257 -2.43 4.66 -5.44
CA PHE A 257 -3.24 5.61 -4.67
C PHE A 257 -3.72 5.13 -3.27
N GLY A 258 -3.33 3.94 -2.85
CA GLY A 258 -3.81 3.35 -1.58
C GLY A 258 -3.35 4.13 -0.36
N ASP A 259 -2.09 4.50 -0.33
CA ASP A 259 -1.46 5.23 0.75
C ASP A 259 -2.05 6.65 0.89
N ILE A 260 -2.03 7.44 -0.18
CA ILE A 260 -2.57 8.80 -0.13
C ILE A 260 -4.09 8.82 0.11
N PHE A 261 -4.82 7.77 -0.32
CA PHE A 261 -6.23 7.61 -0.01
C PHE A 261 -6.43 7.36 1.50
N ALA A 262 -5.51 6.67 2.17
CA ALA A 262 -5.54 6.56 3.63
C ALA A 262 -5.38 7.93 4.31
N GLY A 263 -4.54 8.82 3.78
CA GLY A 263 -4.46 10.22 4.20
C GLY A 263 -5.77 10.98 3.99
N TYR A 264 -6.45 10.75 2.86
CA TYR A 264 -7.77 11.31 2.60
C TYR A 264 -8.82 10.84 3.63
N ILE A 265 -8.79 9.56 3.97
CA ILE A 265 -9.67 9.02 5.02
C ILE A 265 -9.33 9.64 6.38
N ALA A 266 -8.04 9.79 6.73
CA ALA A 266 -7.63 10.49 7.96
C ALA A 266 -8.20 11.92 8.03
N ARG A 267 -8.14 12.68 6.92
CA ARG A 267 -8.75 14.01 6.81
C ARG A 267 -10.28 13.95 7.02
N LYS A 268 -10.97 12.99 6.41
CA LYS A 268 -12.41 12.78 6.61
C LYS A 268 -12.76 12.40 8.04
N MET A 269 -11.87 11.74 8.75
CA MET A 269 -12.03 11.43 10.18
C MET A 269 -11.81 12.64 11.09
N GLY A 270 -11.41 13.79 10.57
CA GLY A 270 -11.23 15.04 11.33
C GLY A 270 -9.77 15.43 11.58
N LEU A 271 -8.79 14.67 11.07
CA LEU A 271 -7.39 15.07 11.16
C LEU A 271 -7.16 16.36 10.34
N PRO A 272 -6.57 17.42 10.89
CA PRO A 272 -6.38 18.69 10.20
C PRO A 272 -5.27 18.60 9.16
N ILE A 273 -5.58 18.02 8.02
CA ILE A 273 -4.68 17.94 6.86
C ILE A 273 -5.02 19.09 5.90
N GLU A 274 -4.05 19.97 5.66
CA GLU A 274 -4.19 21.09 4.74
C GLU A 274 -4.14 20.59 3.29
N LYS A 275 -3.09 19.84 2.91
CA LYS A 275 -2.92 19.27 1.57
C LYS A 275 -2.38 17.84 1.63
N LEU A 276 -2.84 17.03 0.67
CA LEU A 276 -2.27 15.75 0.31
C LEU A 276 -1.65 15.89 -1.08
N VAL A 277 -0.34 15.77 -1.18
CA VAL A 277 0.39 15.97 -2.43
C VAL A 277 0.71 14.63 -3.07
N ILE A 278 0.15 14.38 -4.24
CA ILE A 278 0.40 13.21 -5.07
C ILE A 278 1.78 13.39 -5.73
N ALA A 279 2.77 12.58 -5.34
CA ALA A 279 4.08 12.60 -5.97
C ALA A 279 4.21 11.40 -6.92
N THR A 280 4.40 11.66 -8.21
CA THR A 280 4.58 10.64 -9.26
C THR A 280 6.00 10.67 -9.81
N ASN A 281 6.47 9.53 -10.32
CA ASN A 281 7.66 9.48 -11.15
C ASN A 281 7.32 9.85 -12.62
N GLN A 282 8.11 9.42 -13.58
CA GLN A 282 7.84 9.64 -15.01
C GLN A 282 6.55 8.98 -15.53
N ASN A 283 5.94 8.06 -14.75
CA ASN A 283 4.63 7.49 -15.00
C ASN A 283 3.57 8.37 -14.32
N ASP A 284 3.27 9.50 -14.92
CA ASP A 284 2.64 10.66 -14.33
C ASP A 284 1.12 10.77 -14.57
N ILE A 285 0.44 9.66 -14.80
CA ILE A 285 -1.01 9.68 -15.12
C ILE A 285 -1.84 10.46 -14.08
N LEU A 286 -1.53 10.32 -12.79
CA LEU A 286 -2.25 11.06 -11.73
C LEU A 286 -1.95 12.56 -11.77
N ASP A 287 -0.69 12.96 -11.98
CA ASP A 287 -0.32 14.38 -12.07
C ASP A 287 -0.96 15.03 -13.29
N ARG A 288 -0.96 14.35 -14.46
CA ARG A 288 -1.67 14.81 -15.66
C ARG A 288 -3.18 14.97 -15.42
N ALA A 289 -3.81 13.95 -14.82
CA ALA A 289 -5.22 14.00 -14.50
C ALA A 289 -5.55 15.16 -13.55
N MET A 290 -4.77 15.40 -12.52
CA MET A 290 -4.97 16.52 -11.59
C MET A 290 -4.80 17.88 -12.27
N LYS A 291 -3.96 17.99 -13.30
CA LYS A 291 -3.73 19.23 -14.06
C LYS A 291 -4.79 19.49 -15.13
N SER A 292 -5.14 18.46 -15.91
CA SER A 292 -6.03 18.62 -17.09
C SER A 292 -7.45 18.10 -16.89
N GLY A 293 -7.67 17.17 -15.97
CA GLY A 293 -8.91 16.38 -15.86
C GLY A 293 -8.89 15.10 -16.71
N ASP A 294 -7.88 14.90 -17.56
CA ASP A 294 -7.80 13.75 -18.47
C ASP A 294 -7.01 12.61 -17.84
N TYR A 295 -7.68 11.52 -17.54
CA TYR A 295 -7.07 10.28 -17.04
C TYR A 295 -6.87 9.31 -18.20
N VAL A 296 -5.75 9.46 -18.93
CA VAL A 296 -5.46 8.73 -20.18
C VAL A 296 -4.15 7.96 -20.03
N GLN A 297 -4.18 6.68 -20.42
CA GLN A 297 -3.02 5.78 -20.37
C GLN A 297 -2.03 6.08 -21.50
N ASN A 298 -0.73 6.22 -21.17
CA ASN A 298 0.35 6.53 -22.12
C ASN A 298 1.44 5.44 -22.18
N GLY A 299 1.13 4.22 -21.72
CA GLY A 299 2.11 3.14 -21.55
C GLY A 299 3.00 3.34 -20.31
N VAL A 300 3.51 2.24 -19.78
CA VAL A 300 4.41 2.22 -18.62
C VAL A 300 5.86 2.40 -19.10
N LYS A 301 6.62 3.25 -18.41
CA LYS A 301 8.07 3.40 -18.59
C LYS A 301 8.77 2.86 -17.35
N ALA A 302 9.65 1.88 -17.54
CA ALA A 302 10.46 1.36 -16.43
C ALA A 302 11.32 2.46 -15.80
N SER A 303 11.42 2.48 -14.47
CA SER A 303 12.15 3.47 -13.69
C SER A 303 12.92 2.86 -12.53
N ILE A 304 13.74 3.69 -11.87
CA ILE A 304 14.44 3.32 -10.62
C ILE A 304 13.50 3.28 -9.40
N SER A 305 12.24 3.70 -9.55
CA SER A 305 11.18 3.64 -8.52
C SER A 305 10.02 2.72 -8.95
N PRO A 306 10.25 1.41 -9.14
CA PRO A 306 9.36 0.51 -9.87
C PRO A 306 7.98 0.32 -9.23
N SER A 307 7.80 0.58 -7.94
CA SER A 307 6.48 0.51 -7.29
C SER A 307 5.52 1.63 -7.74
N MET A 308 6.03 2.62 -8.47
CA MET A 308 5.27 3.74 -9.04
C MET A 308 5.09 3.63 -10.55
N ASP A 309 5.64 2.56 -11.20
CA ASP A 309 5.55 2.32 -12.64
C ASP A 309 4.18 1.75 -12.99
N ILE A 310 3.18 2.62 -13.02
CA ILE A 310 1.78 2.25 -13.30
C ILE A 310 1.12 3.26 -14.25
N GLN A 311 0.10 2.81 -14.97
CA GLN A 311 -0.81 3.65 -15.77
C GLN A 311 -2.29 3.48 -15.37
N VAL A 312 -2.58 2.60 -14.39
CA VAL A 312 -3.88 2.50 -13.73
C VAL A 312 -3.68 2.52 -12.23
N SER A 313 -4.09 3.61 -11.61
CA SER A 313 -3.98 3.80 -10.17
C SER A 313 -5.26 3.31 -9.48
N SER A 314 -5.27 2.05 -9.05
CA SER A 314 -6.47 1.30 -8.69
C SER A 314 -7.35 1.99 -7.63
N ASN A 315 -6.74 2.54 -6.57
CA ASN A 315 -7.51 3.18 -5.48
C ASN A 315 -7.99 4.59 -5.82
N PHE A 316 -7.58 5.17 -6.94
CA PHE A 316 -8.11 6.44 -7.40
C PHE A 316 -9.61 6.36 -7.68
N GLU A 317 -10.12 5.18 -8.05
CA GLU A 317 -11.57 4.89 -8.15
C GLU A 317 -12.32 5.25 -6.86
N ARG A 318 -11.73 5.05 -5.67
CA ARG A 318 -12.34 5.42 -4.39
C ARG A 318 -12.45 6.94 -4.20
N ALA A 319 -11.44 7.69 -4.61
CA ALA A 319 -11.48 9.14 -4.57
C ALA A 319 -12.48 9.71 -5.57
N LEU A 320 -12.53 9.14 -6.78
CA LEU A 320 -13.54 9.47 -7.79
C LEU A 320 -14.94 9.16 -7.28
N PHE A 321 -15.16 8.01 -6.64
CA PHE A 321 -16.47 7.66 -6.08
C PHE A 321 -16.99 8.75 -5.13
N ASP A 322 -16.17 9.21 -4.20
CA ASP A 322 -16.55 10.31 -3.31
C ASP A 322 -16.74 11.63 -4.09
N ALA A 323 -15.88 11.94 -5.07
CA ALA A 323 -15.96 13.16 -5.88
C ALA A 323 -17.20 13.21 -6.79
N TYR A 324 -17.73 12.05 -7.20
CA TYR A 324 -18.99 11.91 -7.94
C TYR A 324 -20.20 11.69 -7.01
N GLY A 325 -20.12 12.11 -5.73
CA GLY A 325 -21.23 12.01 -4.78
C GLY A 325 -21.65 10.58 -4.45
N ARG A 326 -20.73 9.62 -4.61
CA ARG A 326 -20.94 8.20 -4.39
C ARG A 326 -21.93 7.55 -5.38
N ASP A 327 -21.98 8.06 -6.59
CA ASP A 327 -22.77 7.49 -7.69
C ASP A 327 -22.03 6.31 -8.33
N GLY A 328 -22.46 5.08 -8.00
CA GLY A 328 -21.87 3.84 -8.53
C GLY A 328 -22.05 3.66 -10.03
N ALA A 329 -23.13 4.20 -10.62
CA ALA A 329 -23.37 4.13 -12.06
C ALA A 329 -22.39 5.04 -12.82
N ALA A 330 -22.14 6.26 -12.31
CA ALA A 330 -21.14 7.16 -12.86
C ALA A 330 -19.74 6.54 -12.82
N ILE A 331 -19.36 5.90 -11.70
CA ILE A 331 -18.05 5.23 -11.59
C ILE A 331 -17.95 4.05 -12.55
N SER A 332 -18.99 3.24 -12.69
CA SER A 332 -19.00 2.13 -13.66
C SER A 332 -18.74 2.63 -15.08
N ALA A 333 -19.40 3.73 -15.49
CA ALA A 333 -19.21 4.35 -16.80
C ALA A 333 -17.73 4.81 -16.99
N LEU A 334 -17.14 5.52 -16.02
CA LEU A 334 -15.73 5.92 -16.09
C LEU A 334 -14.78 4.72 -16.21
N MET A 335 -15.05 3.63 -15.50
CA MET A 335 -14.21 2.43 -15.56
C MET A 335 -14.36 1.68 -16.88
N ASP A 336 -15.50 1.78 -17.56
CA ASP A 336 -15.67 1.25 -18.91
C ASP A 336 -14.94 2.11 -19.95
N GLU A 337 -14.99 3.44 -19.82
CA GLU A 337 -14.17 4.35 -20.64
C GLU A 337 -12.67 4.10 -20.44
N LEU A 338 -12.22 3.83 -19.18
CA LEU A 338 -10.83 3.50 -18.89
C LEU A 338 -10.34 2.25 -19.65
N LYS A 339 -11.20 1.24 -19.82
CA LYS A 339 -10.89 0.04 -20.65
C LYS A 339 -10.67 0.40 -22.13
N ALA A 340 -11.29 1.48 -22.60
CA ALA A 340 -11.11 2.01 -23.94
C ALA A 340 -9.90 2.95 -24.07
N GLY A 341 -9.17 3.22 -22.97
CA GLY A 341 -7.92 3.98 -22.97
C GLY A 341 -7.88 5.18 -22.03
N GLY A 342 -9.00 5.65 -21.51
CA GLY A 342 -9.04 6.78 -20.58
C GLY A 342 -10.40 7.46 -20.50
N PHE A 343 -10.54 8.40 -19.58
CA PHE A 343 -11.75 9.18 -19.35
C PHE A 343 -11.42 10.64 -18.97
N HIS A 344 -12.41 11.51 -19.08
CA HIS A 344 -12.33 12.89 -18.59
C HIS A 344 -13.12 13.03 -17.27
N ILE A 345 -12.47 13.60 -16.24
CA ILE A 345 -13.09 13.87 -14.95
C ILE A 345 -13.92 15.15 -15.03
N SER A 346 -15.19 15.11 -14.65
CA SER A 346 -16.08 16.25 -14.70
C SER A 346 -15.54 17.44 -13.88
N GLN A 347 -15.86 18.67 -14.31
CA GLN A 347 -15.38 19.88 -13.63
C GLN A 347 -15.76 19.92 -12.14
N GLY A 348 -16.98 19.46 -11.80
CA GLY A 348 -17.42 19.39 -10.39
C GLY A 348 -16.58 18.44 -9.56
N ALA A 349 -16.33 17.21 -10.07
CA ALA A 349 -15.48 16.24 -9.39
C ALA A 349 -14.02 16.71 -9.28
N MET A 350 -13.49 17.36 -10.33
CA MET A 350 -12.16 17.98 -10.27
C MET A 350 -12.06 19.08 -9.21
N GLY A 351 -13.10 19.89 -9.03
CA GLY A 351 -13.17 20.88 -7.95
C GLY A 351 -12.99 20.23 -6.59
N MET A 352 -13.78 19.19 -6.30
CA MET A 352 -13.70 18.44 -5.04
C MET A 352 -12.34 17.76 -4.82
N LEU A 353 -11.75 17.17 -5.85
CA LEU A 353 -10.42 16.58 -5.76
C LEU A 353 -9.35 17.62 -5.43
N ARG A 354 -9.35 18.77 -6.10
CA ARG A 354 -8.37 19.85 -5.93
C ARG A 354 -8.47 20.57 -4.58
N GLU A 355 -9.60 20.51 -3.89
CA GLU A 355 -9.72 20.99 -2.51
C GLU A 355 -8.79 20.25 -1.55
N THR A 356 -8.54 18.95 -1.81
CA THR A 356 -7.74 18.09 -0.94
C THR A 356 -6.38 17.80 -1.52
N PHE A 357 -6.32 17.50 -2.82
CA PHE A 357 -5.12 17.01 -3.46
C PHE A 357 -4.41 18.10 -4.27
N ALA A 358 -3.10 18.13 -4.16
CA ALA A 358 -2.18 18.72 -5.11
C ALA A 358 -1.36 17.59 -5.77
N SER A 359 -0.57 17.91 -6.80
CA SER A 359 0.25 16.91 -7.46
C SER A 359 1.53 17.49 -8.04
N GLY A 360 2.51 16.62 -8.22
CA GLY A 360 3.74 16.92 -8.93
C GLY A 360 4.39 15.64 -9.47
N ARG A 361 5.36 15.83 -10.36
CA ARG A 361 6.14 14.72 -10.93
C ARG A 361 7.63 14.96 -10.73
N CYS A 362 8.38 13.86 -10.73
CA CYS A 362 9.83 13.85 -10.62
C CYS A 362 10.42 12.95 -11.72
N SER A 363 11.40 13.43 -12.48
CA SER A 363 12.13 12.64 -13.45
C SER A 363 13.17 11.74 -12.76
N GLU A 364 13.76 10.78 -13.49
CA GLU A 364 14.84 9.97 -12.93
C GLU A 364 16.09 10.79 -12.58
N GLU A 365 16.41 11.79 -13.38
CA GLU A 365 17.54 12.69 -13.13
C GLU A 365 17.32 13.49 -11.84
N GLU A 366 16.12 14.07 -11.67
CA GLU A 366 15.74 14.77 -10.45
C GLU A 366 15.73 13.83 -9.24
N THR A 367 15.29 12.58 -9.41
CA THR A 367 15.31 11.57 -8.35
C THR A 367 16.72 11.30 -7.85
N LEU A 368 17.67 11.03 -8.76
CA LEU A 368 19.08 10.81 -8.41
C LEU A 368 19.71 12.05 -7.77
N ALA A 369 19.47 13.24 -8.34
CA ALA A 369 19.95 14.50 -7.79
C ALA A 369 19.41 14.76 -6.38
N THR A 370 18.15 14.42 -6.13
CA THR A 370 17.52 14.57 -4.80
C THR A 370 18.14 13.63 -3.77
N ILE A 371 18.43 12.37 -4.13
CA ILE A 371 19.15 11.43 -3.22
C ILE A 371 20.51 12.03 -2.83
N THR A 372 21.30 12.47 -3.83
CA THR A 372 22.62 13.05 -3.60
C THR A 372 22.55 14.27 -2.69
N ARG A 373 21.65 15.20 -2.99
CA ARG A 373 21.49 16.45 -2.25
C ARG A 373 20.98 16.22 -0.82
N ALA A 374 19.95 15.40 -0.63
CA ALA A 374 19.42 15.11 0.70
C ALA A 374 20.53 14.54 1.61
N TYR A 375 21.33 13.62 1.10
CA TYR A 375 22.46 13.09 1.87
C TYR A 375 23.51 14.16 2.19
N ALA A 376 23.87 15.00 1.24
CA ALA A 376 24.86 16.06 1.47
C ALA A 376 24.40 17.11 2.48
N GLU A 377 23.11 17.45 2.49
CA GLU A 377 22.55 18.50 3.35
C GLU A 377 22.14 17.99 4.74
N THR A 378 21.67 16.75 4.86
CA THR A 378 21.04 16.23 6.08
C THR A 378 21.68 14.96 6.63
N GLY A 379 22.46 14.24 5.82
CA GLY A 379 22.96 12.90 6.14
C GLY A 379 21.95 11.79 5.87
N GLU A 380 20.70 12.13 5.46
CA GLU A 380 19.66 11.14 5.22
C GLU A 380 19.80 10.48 3.85
N VAL A 381 19.79 9.14 3.84
CA VAL A 381 19.84 8.36 2.61
C VAL A 381 18.42 8.01 2.19
N LEU A 382 17.99 8.49 1.04
CA LEU A 382 16.65 8.23 0.52
C LEU A 382 16.64 7.04 -0.45
N CYS A 383 15.58 6.22 -0.41
CA CYS A 383 15.31 5.33 -1.53
C CYS A 383 14.71 6.14 -2.71
N PRO A 384 14.74 5.63 -3.95
CA PRO A 384 14.23 6.37 -5.10
C PRO A 384 12.79 6.84 -4.97
N HIS A 385 11.91 6.02 -4.39
CA HIS A 385 10.51 6.38 -4.16
C HIS A 385 10.38 7.56 -3.19
N SER A 386 11.10 7.52 -2.07
CA SER A 386 11.11 8.61 -1.08
C SER A 386 11.69 9.90 -1.68
N ALA A 387 12.70 9.79 -2.53
CA ALA A 387 13.31 10.94 -3.22
C ALA A 387 12.31 11.64 -4.17
N VAL A 388 11.48 10.87 -4.89
CA VAL A 388 10.37 11.44 -5.67
C VAL A 388 9.44 12.27 -4.76
N GLY A 389 9.09 11.73 -3.59
CA GLY A 389 8.27 12.44 -2.60
C GLY A 389 8.93 13.71 -2.10
N VAL A 390 10.21 13.67 -1.73
CA VAL A 390 10.96 14.83 -1.23
C VAL A 390 11.04 15.93 -2.28
N LYS A 391 11.40 15.60 -3.54
CA LYS A 391 11.46 16.58 -4.63
C LYS A 391 10.12 17.27 -4.87
N VAL A 392 9.04 16.51 -4.91
CA VAL A 392 7.71 17.08 -5.12
C VAL A 392 7.26 17.88 -3.90
N ALA A 393 7.59 17.44 -2.67
CA ALA A 393 7.28 18.20 -1.45
C ALA A 393 7.86 19.61 -1.47
N GLU A 394 9.08 19.78 -1.97
CA GLU A 394 9.77 21.07 -2.03
C GLU A 394 9.02 22.12 -2.87
N GLU A 395 8.25 21.70 -3.86
CA GLU A 395 7.39 22.57 -4.66
C GLU A 395 6.10 23.00 -3.93
N HIS A 396 5.79 22.35 -2.79
CA HIS A 396 4.56 22.54 -2.03
C HIS A 396 4.79 22.92 -0.56
N LEU A 397 6.01 23.28 -0.18
CA LEU A 397 6.30 23.76 1.17
C LEU A 397 5.53 25.04 1.47
N GLY A 398 4.95 25.11 2.66
CA GLY A 398 4.12 26.25 3.09
C GLY A 398 4.24 26.51 4.59
N ALA A 399 3.22 27.13 5.17
CA ALA A 399 3.16 27.42 6.60
C ALA A 399 2.92 26.18 7.45
N ALA A 400 2.12 25.22 6.94
CA ALA A 400 1.93 23.93 7.61
C ALA A 400 3.15 23.03 7.43
N PRO A 401 3.54 22.24 8.45
CA PRO A 401 4.58 21.24 8.29
C PRO A 401 4.26 20.28 7.15
N MET A 402 5.22 20.08 6.26
CA MET A 402 5.14 19.08 5.20
C MET A 402 5.78 17.77 5.68
N ILE A 403 5.04 16.68 5.61
CA ILE A 403 5.49 15.34 5.96
C ILE A 403 5.59 14.52 4.70
N THR A 404 6.80 14.18 4.27
CA THR A 404 7.02 13.27 3.14
C THR A 404 7.08 11.84 3.66
N LEU A 405 6.34 10.92 3.05
CA LEU A 405 6.37 9.52 3.42
C LEU A 405 7.61 8.84 2.82
N ALA A 406 8.48 8.29 3.69
CA ALA A 406 9.62 7.46 3.29
C ALA A 406 9.15 5.99 3.22
N THR A 407 8.83 5.54 2.02
CA THR A 407 8.08 4.31 1.78
C THR A 407 8.92 3.04 1.80
N ALA A 408 10.24 3.13 1.65
CA ALA A 408 11.15 1.99 1.70
C ALA A 408 12.54 2.38 2.20
N HIS A 409 13.22 1.42 2.84
CA HIS A 409 14.62 1.55 3.22
C HIS A 409 15.50 1.61 1.96
N PRO A 410 16.54 2.49 1.91
CA PRO A 410 17.40 2.62 0.73
C PRO A 410 18.08 1.32 0.30
N ALA A 411 18.40 0.42 1.23
CA ALA A 411 19.02 -0.88 0.94
C ALA A 411 18.14 -1.83 0.09
N LYS A 412 16.85 -1.54 -0.10
CA LYS A 412 15.99 -2.31 -1.01
C LYS A 412 16.24 -1.98 -2.48
N PHE A 413 16.81 -0.82 -2.77
CA PHE A 413 17.11 -0.31 -4.11
C PHE A 413 18.57 0.11 -4.21
N PRO A 414 19.51 -0.83 -3.89
CA PRO A 414 20.91 -0.47 -3.68
C PRO A 414 21.58 0.10 -4.92
N ASP A 415 21.24 -0.39 -6.11
CA ASP A 415 21.88 0.04 -7.36
C ASP A 415 21.55 1.51 -7.69
N ALA A 416 20.30 1.93 -7.47
CA ALA A 416 19.89 3.31 -7.68
C ALA A 416 20.56 4.27 -6.68
N VAL A 417 20.65 3.86 -5.42
CA VAL A 417 21.29 4.66 -4.35
C VAL A 417 22.79 4.74 -4.58
N GLU A 418 23.45 3.64 -4.93
CA GLU A 418 24.87 3.60 -5.26
C GLU A 418 25.18 4.49 -6.48
N LYS A 419 24.33 4.46 -7.52
CA LYS A 419 24.44 5.34 -8.68
C LYS A 419 24.39 6.82 -8.30
N ALA A 420 23.55 7.19 -7.32
CA ALA A 420 23.40 8.57 -6.87
C ALA A 420 24.54 9.04 -5.96
N MET A 421 25.02 8.17 -5.07
CA MET A 421 25.90 8.54 -3.95
C MET A 421 27.31 7.97 -4.06
N GLY A 422 27.54 7.01 -4.96
CA GLY A 422 28.82 6.27 -5.04
C GLY A 422 29.05 5.28 -3.88
N VAL A 423 28.06 5.09 -3.01
CA VAL A 423 28.13 4.16 -1.86
C VAL A 423 26.86 3.28 -1.83
N ARG A 424 27.07 1.97 -1.74
CA ARG A 424 25.98 1.00 -1.63
C ARG A 424 25.43 0.96 -0.19
N PRO A 425 24.13 1.19 0.01
CA PRO A 425 23.55 1.19 1.35
C PRO A 425 23.53 -0.24 1.93
N ALA A 426 23.98 -0.36 3.19
CA ALA A 426 23.98 -1.63 3.89
C ALA A 426 22.57 -2.04 4.36
N LEU A 427 22.32 -3.35 4.43
CA LEU A 427 21.14 -3.89 5.11
C LEU A 427 21.20 -3.58 6.60
N PRO A 428 20.04 -3.34 7.27
CA PRO A 428 20.00 -3.25 8.71
C PRO A 428 20.58 -4.52 9.38
N PRO A 429 21.20 -4.42 10.58
CA PRO A 429 21.84 -5.55 11.25
C PRO A 429 20.96 -6.80 11.41
N ARG A 430 19.64 -6.60 11.60
CA ARG A 430 18.65 -7.69 11.72
C ARG A 430 18.45 -8.51 10.42
N MET A 431 18.97 -8.04 9.30
CA MET A 431 18.89 -8.66 7.98
C MET A 431 20.27 -8.91 7.35
N ALA A 432 21.35 -8.79 8.13
CA ALA A 432 22.71 -8.93 7.60
C ALA A 432 22.97 -10.29 6.93
N ASP A 433 22.30 -11.33 7.39
CA ASP A 433 22.37 -12.72 6.88
C ASP A 433 21.43 -13.02 5.70
N LEU A 434 20.66 -12.04 5.20
CA LEU A 434 19.62 -12.28 4.20
C LEU A 434 20.10 -13.04 2.96
N PHE A 435 21.30 -12.70 2.46
CA PHE A 435 21.89 -13.33 1.27
C PHE A 435 22.52 -14.70 1.54
N GLU A 436 22.68 -15.08 2.81
CA GLU A 436 23.22 -16.36 3.22
C GLU A 436 22.13 -17.43 3.45
N ARG A 437 20.87 -16.99 3.54
CA ARG A 437 19.71 -17.84 3.79
C ARG A 437 19.39 -18.70 2.55
N PRO A 438 19.04 -20.00 2.73
CA PRO A 438 18.63 -20.86 1.61
C PRO A 438 17.38 -20.31 0.91
N GLU A 439 17.43 -20.22 -0.42
CA GLU A 439 16.29 -19.78 -1.21
C GLU A 439 15.41 -20.97 -1.64
N ARG A 440 14.10 -20.79 -1.57
CA ARG A 440 13.06 -21.69 -2.05
C ARG A 440 12.23 -20.98 -3.13
N VAL A 441 12.42 -21.37 -4.37
CA VAL A 441 11.70 -20.79 -5.51
C VAL A 441 11.22 -21.88 -6.45
N THR A 442 10.03 -21.71 -7.00
CA THR A 442 9.51 -22.54 -8.07
C THR A 442 9.43 -21.70 -9.35
N ARG A 443 10.14 -22.12 -10.41
CA ARG A 443 9.95 -21.52 -11.73
C ARG A 443 8.68 -22.05 -12.36
N VAL A 444 7.90 -21.14 -12.98
CA VAL A 444 6.63 -21.47 -13.59
C VAL A 444 6.53 -20.78 -14.97
N PRO A 445 5.93 -21.45 -15.97
CA PRO A 445 5.64 -20.85 -17.25
C PRO A 445 4.52 -19.79 -17.11
N ASN A 446 4.42 -18.88 -18.08
CA ASN A 446 3.28 -17.97 -18.21
C ASN A 446 2.06 -18.73 -18.79
N ASP A 447 1.56 -19.71 -18.04
CA ASP A 447 0.42 -20.55 -18.40
C ASP A 447 -0.57 -20.68 -17.24
N LEU A 448 -1.82 -20.31 -17.48
CA LEU A 448 -2.87 -20.30 -16.46
C LEU A 448 -3.16 -21.71 -15.92
N GLY A 449 -3.27 -22.70 -16.82
CA GLY A 449 -3.59 -24.08 -16.43
C GLY A 449 -2.50 -24.72 -15.56
N ALA A 450 -1.23 -24.49 -15.91
CA ALA A 450 -0.09 -24.96 -15.12
C ALA A 450 -0.06 -24.32 -13.74
N LEU A 451 -0.32 -23.01 -13.63
CA LEU A 451 -0.39 -22.28 -12.37
C LEU A 451 -1.52 -22.80 -11.48
N GLN A 452 -2.72 -22.95 -12.02
CA GLN A 452 -3.88 -23.46 -11.29
C GLN A 452 -3.66 -24.92 -10.81
N ALA A 453 -3.04 -25.78 -11.63
CA ALA A 453 -2.71 -27.14 -11.27
C ALA A 453 -1.71 -27.19 -10.12
N LEU A 454 -0.63 -26.37 -10.19
CA LEU A 454 0.36 -26.26 -9.13
C LEU A 454 -0.26 -25.80 -7.81
N ILE A 455 -1.11 -24.79 -7.84
CA ILE A 455 -1.77 -24.27 -6.62
C ILE A 455 -2.63 -25.36 -6.00
N ARG A 456 -3.47 -26.05 -6.79
CA ARG A 456 -4.31 -27.16 -6.28
C ARG A 456 -3.48 -28.28 -5.67
N GLU A 457 -2.36 -28.68 -6.29
CA GLU A 457 -1.45 -29.69 -5.76
C GLU A 457 -0.88 -29.30 -4.38
N ARG A 458 -0.51 -28.02 -4.22
CA ARG A 458 0.15 -27.55 -2.99
C ARG A 458 -0.81 -27.37 -1.82
N ILE A 459 -2.06 -26.93 -2.06
CA ILE A 459 -3.06 -26.78 -0.99
C ILE A 459 -3.70 -28.10 -0.55
N ALA A 460 -3.59 -29.15 -1.33
CA ALA A 460 -4.14 -30.48 -1.03
C ALA A 460 -3.32 -31.28 0.01
N ARG A 461 -2.22 -30.72 0.53
CA ARG A 461 -1.28 -31.40 1.45
C ARG A 461 -1.62 -31.15 2.91
#